data_0ee052397dd8841dc56da30da53651aa
#
_entry.id   0ee052397dd8841dc56da30da53651aa
#
_cell.length_a   1.000
_cell.length_b   1.000
_cell.length_c   1.000
_cell.angle_alpha   90.00
_cell.angle_beta   90.00
_cell.angle_gamma   90.00
#
_symmetry.space_group_name_H-M   'P 1'
#
loop_
_entity.id
_entity.type
_entity.pdbx_description
1 polymer ?
#
loop_
_entity_poly.entity_id
_entity_poly.type
_entity_poly.pdbx_seq_one_letter_code
_entity_poly.pdbx_strand_id
1 'polypeptide(L)'
;MMNDLAKKTDELPEKMKRFPMVLCRNIWKVGRDDPRRAIHALKVGFSLTLVSLLYLMEPLFQGVGQNAIWAVMTVVVVLEFTAGATLCKGLNRGSGTLLAASLAFLFEFVANKYGKDFRAVFIGTSIFLIGASTTYLRFFPNIKKNYDYGVLVFLLTFNLITVSSYRVDDILKVTRGRVYAIAIGSGVCILMSLFIFPNWSGEDLHNSTVSKIEGLARSIEACVDKYFNDEEQDLEIDDTTEDPIYTNYKAVLDSKSTDETIARHASWEPRLFSWRCRNKFPSQQYIKVGGILRHFGYAVVALHGTVETEIRTSKSVRLLFKDPCIRLVSEVTKSLMELAGSIRNRRRCSPDILTENLHLALQDLNTTLKSQPRLFIGPTNGPNDMPKMPQPKPEKRLSGSKTGSRSFFERKSSVGRERKVLRPMLSKLAITSLEFSEALPLAAFVALLVECVARLDIVIEEVEELGRVACFKEFKDGGDDVILDVDSSSHRRRRSRTEINLPNSASAE
;
A
#
# COMPACT_ATOMS: atom_id res chain seq x y z
N MET A 1 -40.43 -32.89 18.57
CA MET A 1 -40.80 -31.75 17.69
C MET A 1 -41.49 -30.61 18.44
N MET A 2 -42.53 -30.85 19.28
CA MET A 2 -43.13 -29.75 20.09
C MET A 2 -42.26 -29.26 21.24
N ASN A 3 -41.48 -30.16 21.92
CA ASN A 3 -40.52 -29.76 22.96
C ASN A 3 -39.32 -28.98 22.43
N ASP A 4 -38.88 -29.21 21.17
CA ASP A 4 -37.79 -28.47 20.55
C ASP A 4 -38.21 -27.06 20.12
N LEU A 5 -39.49 -26.88 19.73
CA LEU A 5 -40.06 -25.58 19.44
C LEU A 5 -40.24 -24.72 20.69
N ALA A 6 -40.65 -25.31 21.83
CA ALA A 6 -40.78 -24.59 23.08
C ALA A 6 -39.42 -24.13 23.63
N LYS A 7 -38.38 -24.97 23.50
CA LYS A 7 -37.00 -24.62 23.91
C LYS A 7 -36.40 -23.49 23.05
N LYS A 8 -36.78 -23.46 21.77
CA LYS A 8 -36.34 -22.43 20.84
C LYS A 8 -37.02 -21.06 21.07
N THR A 9 -38.25 -21.06 21.60
CA THR A 9 -38.98 -19.83 21.96
C THR A 9 -38.53 -19.23 23.28
N ASP A 10 -38.03 -20.02 24.22
CA ASP A 10 -37.49 -19.52 25.50
C ASP A 10 -36.06 -19.00 25.37
N GLU A 11 -35.29 -19.47 24.38
CA GLU A 11 -33.94 -18.95 24.11
C GLU A 11 -33.92 -17.58 23.39
N LEU A 12 -35.00 -17.22 22.68
CA LEU A 12 -35.08 -15.94 21.95
C LEU A 12 -35.02 -14.72 22.88
N PRO A 13 -35.73 -14.63 23.99
CA PRO A 13 -35.69 -13.47 24.86
C PRO A 13 -34.36 -13.31 25.61
N GLU A 14 -33.66 -14.39 25.92
CA GLU A 14 -32.31 -14.32 26.53
C GLU A 14 -31.26 -13.87 25.55
N LYS A 15 -31.28 -14.33 24.30
CA LYS A 15 -30.42 -13.86 23.23
C LYS A 15 -30.65 -12.38 22.93
N MET A 16 -31.89 -11.92 22.91
CA MET A 16 -32.27 -10.52 22.77
C MET A 16 -31.77 -9.64 23.90
N LYS A 17 -31.79 -10.11 25.16
CA LYS A 17 -31.26 -9.37 26.33
C LYS A 17 -29.74 -9.33 26.35
N ARG A 18 -29.05 -10.37 25.85
CA ARG A 18 -27.58 -10.42 25.76
C ARG A 18 -27.03 -9.60 24.58
N PHE A 19 -27.82 -9.39 23.52
CA PHE A 19 -27.41 -8.67 22.31
C PHE A 19 -26.89 -7.26 22.61
N PRO A 20 -27.56 -6.38 23.37
CA PRO A 20 -27.03 -5.04 23.63
C PRO A 20 -25.75 -5.06 24.47
N MET A 21 -25.60 -6.01 25.40
CA MET A 21 -24.40 -6.13 26.23
C MET A 21 -23.17 -6.60 25.37
N VAL A 22 -23.38 -7.58 24.50
CA VAL A 22 -22.34 -8.03 23.56
C VAL A 22 -21.97 -6.92 22.59
N LEU A 23 -22.97 -6.19 22.08
CA LEU A 23 -22.77 -5.05 21.19
C LEU A 23 -21.96 -3.95 21.90
N CYS A 24 -22.34 -3.54 23.11
CA CYS A 24 -21.61 -2.55 23.90
C CYS A 24 -20.16 -2.98 24.17
N ARG A 25 -19.95 -4.26 24.52
CA ARG A 25 -18.61 -4.81 24.76
C ARG A 25 -17.76 -4.80 23.48
N ASN A 26 -18.35 -5.16 22.32
CA ASN A 26 -17.66 -5.11 21.04
C ASN A 26 -17.34 -3.69 20.62
N ILE A 27 -18.27 -2.74 20.79
CA ILE A 27 -18.04 -1.30 20.53
C ILE A 27 -16.91 -0.79 21.43
N TRP A 28 -16.93 -1.13 22.71
CA TRP A 28 -15.88 -0.74 23.66
C TRP A 28 -14.52 -1.33 23.28
N LYS A 29 -14.49 -2.61 22.88
CA LYS A 29 -13.27 -3.28 22.41
C LYS A 29 -12.69 -2.58 21.18
N VAL A 30 -13.50 -2.32 20.14
CA VAL A 30 -13.08 -1.61 18.93
C VAL A 30 -12.55 -0.20 19.23
N GLY A 31 -13.20 0.53 20.15
CA GLY A 31 -12.75 1.85 20.56
C GLY A 31 -11.44 1.84 21.37
N ARG A 32 -11.21 0.78 22.14
CA ARG A 32 -9.97 0.59 22.91
C ARG A 32 -8.80 0.16 22.03
N ASP A 33 -9.06 -0.69 21.03
CA ASP A 33 -8.05 -1.20 20.10
C ASP A 33 -7.53 -0.08 19.16
N ASP A 34 -8.43 0.84 18.72
CA ASP A 34 -8.04 1.99 17.92
C ASP A 34 -8.81 3.25 18.34
N PRO A 35 -8.26 4.07 19.28
CA PRO A 35 -8.94 5.26 19.79
C PRO A 35 -9.18 6.32 18.70
N ARG A 36 -8.44 6.28 17.58
CA ARG A 36 -8.64 7.22 16.45
C ARG A 36 -10.02 7.07 15.82
N ARG A 37 -10.62 5.87 15.86
CA ARG A 37 -11.98 5.61 15.36
C ARG A 37 -13.03 6.31 16.21
N ALA A 38 -12.89 6.26 17.53
CA ALA A 38 -13.80 6.95 18.46
C ALA A 38 -13.68 8.49 18.29
N ILE A 39 -12.45 9.02 18.19
CA ILE A 39 -12.20 10.44 17.93
C ILE A 39 -12.82 10.87 16.59
N HIS A 40 -12.70 10.05 15.54
CA HIS A 40 -13.34 10.34 14.25
C HIS A 40 -14.86 10.39 14.35
N ALA A 41 -15.49 9.44 15.04
CA ALA A 41 -16.94 9.45 15.27
C ALA A 41 -17.40 10.73 16.00
N LEU A 42 -16.65 11.18 17.04
CA LEU A 42 -16.91 12.44 17.72
C LEU A 42 -16.74 13.66 16.81
N LYS A 43 -15.72 13.69 15.94
CA LYS A 43 -15.55 14.77 14.95
C LYS A 43 -16.72 14.85 13.99
N VAL A 44 -17.21 13.70 13.49
CA VAL A 44 -18.38 13.66 12.61
C VAL A 44 -19.61 14.21 13.34
N GLY A 45 -19.87 13.73 14.56
CA GLY A 45 -21.00 14.19 15.37
C GLY A 45 -20.93 15.70 15.64
N PHE A 46 -19.77 16.19 16.05
CA PHE A 46 -19.57 17.64 16.29
C PHE A 46 -19.72 18.48 15.01
N SER A 47 -19.18 18.01 13.88
CA SER A 47 -19.32 18.70 12.59
C SER A 47 -20.77 18.77 12.13
N LEU A 48 -21.53 17.69 12.31
CA LEU A 48 -22.96 17.65 12.02
C LEU A 48 -23.75 18.61 12.89
N THR A 49 -23.46 18.63 14.22
CA THR A 49 -24.11 19.56 15.15
C THR A 49 -23.81 21.00 14.74
N LEU A 50 -22.52 21.33 14.46
CA LEU A 50 -22.12 22.69 14.08
C LEU A 50 -22.85 23.17 12.81
N VAL A 51 -22.94 22.32 11.79
CA VAL A 51 -23.66 22.66 10.56
C VAL A 51 -25.17 22.72 10.77
N SER A 52 -25.73 21.87 11.64
CA SER A 52 -27.16 21.90 11.96
C SER A 52 -27.56 23.19 12.72
N LEU A 53 -26.65 23.81 13.45
CA LEU A 53 -26.90 25.12 14.08
C LEU A 53 -27.24 26.20 13.05
N LEU A 54 -26.76 26.11 11.80
CA LEU A 54 -27.13 27.02 10.71
C LEU A 54 -28.63 26.98 10.41
N TYR A 55 -29.27 25.84 10.67
CA TYR A 55 -30.71 25.68 10.48
C TYR A 55 -31.52 25.98 11.73
N LEU A 56 -30.97 25.71 12.92
CA LEU A 56 -31.66 25.83 14.20
C LEU A 56 -31.68 27.27 14.74
N MET A 57 -30.70 28.09 14.38
CA MET A 57 -30.57 29.48 14.89
C MET A 57 -31.21 30.46 13.92
N GLU A 58 -32.25 31.19 14.37
CA GLU A 58 -33.05 32.13 13.58
C GLU A 58 -32.23 33.13 12.75
N PRO A 59 -31.22 33.84 13.30
CA PRO A 59 -30.45 34.80 12.50
C PRO A 59 -29.61 34.15 11.39
N LEU A 60 -29.17 32.92 11.59
CA LEU A 60 -28.40 32.14 10.57
C LEU A 60 -29.34 31.54 9.52
N PHE A 61 -30.54 31.14 9.92
CA PHE A 61 -31.55 30.56 9.03
C PHE A 61 -31.98 31.53 7.93
N GLN A 62 -32.23 32.78 8.26
CA GLN A 62 -32.64 33.83 7.30
C GLN A 62 -31.57 34.09 6.22
N GLY A 63 -30.26 33.89 6.56
CA GLY A 63 -29.16 34.08 5.62
C GLY A 63 -28.88 32.85 4.75
N VAL A 64 -28.52 31.75 5.36
CA VAL A 64 -27.99 30.54 4.72
C VAL A 64 -28.81 29.31 5.05
N GLY A 65 -29.57 29.33 6.16
CA GLY A 65 -30.20 28.13 6.75
C GLY A 65 -31.21 27.43 5.85
N GLN A 66 -31.90 28.13 4.95
CA GLN A 66 -32.82 27.52 3.97
C GLN A 66 -32.14 26.42 3.11
N ASN A 67 -30.83 26.55 2.89
CA ASN A 67 -30.02 25.58 2.13
C ASN A 67 -29.12 24.74 3.03
N ALA A 68 -29.23 24.80 4.35
CA ALA A 68 -28.34 24.12 5.31
C ALA A 68 -28.37 22.59 5.16
N ILE A 69 -29.45 22.02 4.66
CA ILE A 69 -29.55 20.59 4.35
C ILE A 69 -28.43 20.12 3.40
N TRP A 70 -28.02 20.98 2.46
CA TRP A 70 -26.90 20.70 1.55
C TRP A 70 -25.56 20.70 2.27
N ALA A 71 -25.42 21.53 3.31
CA ALA A 71 -24.22 21.53 4.14
C ALA A 71 -24.15 20.28 5.01
N VAL A 72 -25.26 19.83 5.61
CA VAL A 72 -25.33 18.57 6.38
C VAL A 72 -24.99 17.38 5.47
N MET A 73 -25.61 17.28 4.29
CA MET A 73 -25.29 16.23 3.30
C MET A 73 -23.81 16.27 2.88
N THR A 74 -23.23 17.47 2.81
CA THR A 74 -21.81 17.62 2.50
C THR A 74 -20.92 17.04 3.62
N VAL A 75 -21.24 17.33 4.87
CA VAL A 75 -20.49 16.79 6.01
C VAL A 75 -20.52 15.25 6.02
N VAL A 76 -21.71 14.64 5.84
CA VAL A 76 -21.87 13.18 5.85
C VAL A 76 -21.03 12.51 4.77
N VAL A 77 -20.92 13.12 3.58
CA VAL A 77 -20.25 12.49 2.42
C VAL A 77 -18.75 12.84 2.33
N VAL A 78 -18.36 14.03 2.79
CA VAL A 78 -17.00 14.56 2.59
C VAL A 78 -16.07 14.26 3.78
N LEU A 79 -16.61 14.23 5.00
CA LEU A 79 -15.78 14.01 6.19
C LEU A 79 -15.36 12.53 6.29
N GLU A 80 -14.11 12.28 5.95
CA GLU A 80 -13.49 10.96 5.94
C GLU A 80 -12.55 10.76 7.12
N PHE A 81 -12.16 9.51 7.36
CA PHE A 81 -11.27 9.12 8.46
C PHE A 81 -9.92 9.84 8.41
N THR A 82 -9.36 10.03 7.20
CA THR A 82 -8.07 10.70 7.02
C THR A 82 -8.22 12.09 6.41
N ALA A 83 -7.30 12.98 6.74
CA ALA A 83 -7.27 14.35 6.25
C ALA A 83 -7.11 14.38 4.71
N GLY A 84 -6.26 13.53 4.16
CA GLY A 84 -6.07 13.43 2.71
C GLY A 84 -7.34 12.99 1.96
N ALA A 85 -8.09 12.04 2.51
CA ALA A 85 -9.36 11.60 1.93
C ALA A 85 -10.42 12.71 1.97
N THR A 86 -10.54 13.41 3.10
CA THR A 86 -11.44 14.55 3.27
C THR A 86 -11.13 15.66 2.27
N LEU A 87 -9.85 16.02 2.11
CA LEU A 87 -9.42 17.02 1.14
C LEU A 87 -9.72 16.59 -0.29
N CYS A 88 -9.40 15.35 -0.66
CA CYS A 88 -9.69 14.81 -1.97
C CYS A 88 -11.19 14.88 -2.31
N LYS A 89 -12.06 14.40 -1.39
CA LYS A 89 -13.51 14.43 -1.59
C LYS A 89 -14.06 15.86 -1.55
N GLY A 90 -13.59 16.72 -0.64
CA GLY A 90 -14.03 18.10 -0.53
C GLY A 90 -13.74 18.92 -1.78
N LEU A 91 -12.52 18.82 -2.31
CA LEU A 91 -12.12 19.51 -3.53
C LEU A 91 -12.84 18.96 -4.77
N ASN A 92 -13.00 17.63 -4.89
CA ASN A 92 -13.76 17.01 -5.96
C ASN A 92 -15.24 17.44 -5.92
N ARG A 93 -15.83 17.55 -4.72
CA ARG A 93 -17.20 18.04 -4.56
C ARG A 93 -17.31 19.49 -4.97
N GLY A 94 -16.42 20.35 -4.50
CA GLY A 94 -16.40 21.76 -4.83
C GLY A 94 -16.24 22.02 -6.32
N SER A 95 -15.25 21.41 -6.96
CA SER A 95 -14.98 21.56 -8.39
C SER A 95 -16.12 21.00 -9.26
N GLY A 96 -16.65 19.82 -8.92
CA GLY A 96 -17.80 19.23 -9.62
C GLY A 96 -19.04 20.11 -9.54
N THR A 97 -19.33 20.69 -8.37
CA THR A 97 -20.44 21.61 -8.17
C THR A 97 -20.28 22.92 -8.96
N LEU A 98 -19.08 23.51 -8.93
CA LEU A 98 -18.81 24.76 -9.65
C LEU A 98 -18.90 24.57 -11.17
N LEU A 99 -18.31 23.50 -11.71
CA LEU A 99 -18.40 23.18 -13.14
C LEU A 99 -19.86 22.92 -13.56
N ALA A 100 -20.60 22.16 -12.75
CA ALA A 100 -22.00 21.89 -13.03
C ALA A 100 -22.85 23.16 -13.01
N ALA A 101 -22.66 24.03 -12.02
CA ALA A 101 -23.38 25.30 -11.93
C ALA A 101 -23.06 26.21 -13.12
N SER A 102 -21.78 26.35 -13.47
CA SER A 102 -21.35 27.18 -14.62
C SER A 102 -21.97 26.69 -15.93
N LEU A 103 -21.95 25.38 -16.14
CA LEU A 103 -22.51 24.78 -17.34
C LEU A 103 -24.06 24.91 -17.38
N ALA A 104 -24.72 24.66 -16.24
CA ALA A 104 -26.18 24.81 -16.15
C ALA A 104 -26.65 26.26 -16.43
N PHE A 105 -25.89 27.25 -15.94
CA PHE A 105 -26.17 28.66 -16.26
C PHE A 105 -25.98 28.97 -17.75
N LEU A 106 -24.95 28.41 -18.38
CA LEU A 106 -24.76 28.59 -19.82
C LEU A 106 -25.93 28.04 -20.62
N PHE A 107 -26.38 26.84 -20.28
CA PHE A 107 -27.55 26.22 -20.95
C PHE A 107 -28.84 26.99 -20.69
N GLU A 108 -29.03 27.48 -19.46
CA GLU A 108 -30.18 28.29 -19.11
C GLU A 108 -30.18 29.63 -19.84
N PHE A 109 -29.02 30.31 -19.95
CA PHE A 109 -28.90 31.55 -20.72
C PHE A 109 -29.28 31.35 -22.19
N VAL A 110 -28.87 30.22 -22.79
CA VAL A 110 -29.24 29.88 -24.16
C VAL A 110 -30.75 29.55 -24.27
N ALA A 111 -31.25 28.74 -23.32
CA ALA A 111 -32.65 28.31 -23.31
C ALA A 111 -33.64 29.47 -23.17
N ASN A 112 -33.33 30.48 -22.38
CA ASN A 112 -34.19 31.66 -22.15
C ASN A 112 -34.32 32.58 -23.36
N LYS A 113 -33.42 32.45 -24.35
CA LYS A 113 -33.45 33.26 -25.57
C LYS A 113 -34.56 32.82 -26.55
N TYR A 114 -35.12 31.60 -26.35
CA TYR A 114 -36.07 30.99 -27.23
C TYR A 114 -37.41 30.73 -26.50
N GLY A 115 -38.49 30.47 -27.25
CA GLY A 115 -39.85 30.27 -26.69
C GLY A 115 -39.97 29.06 -25.76
N LYS A 116 -41.08 29.00 -24.99
CA LYS A 116 -41.31 27.99 -23.93
C LYS A 116 -41.18 26.54 -24.40
N ASP A 117 -41.71 26.23 -25.59
CA ASP A 117 -41.68 24.85 -26.14
C ASP A 117 -40.25 24.43 -26.51
N PHE A 118 -39.49 25.33 -27.12
CA PHE A 118 -38.07 25.09 -27.44
C PHE A 118 -37.26 24.88 -26.17
N ARG A 119 -37.55 25.65 -25.11
CA ARG A 119 -36.85 25.54 -23.82
C ARG A 119 -36.96 24.15 -23.22
N ALA A 120 -38.16 23.55 -23.22
CA ALA A 120 -38.38 22.19 -22.68
C ALA A 120 -37.58 21.13 -23.45
N VAL A 121 -37.64 21.17 -24.78
CA VAL A 121 -36.92 20.22 -25.66
C VAL A 121 -35.40 20.42 -25.51
N PHE A 122 -34.92 21.67 -25.47
CA PHE A 122 -33.50 21.98 -25.31
C PHE A 122 -32.96 21.49 -23.98
N ILE A 123 -33.69 21.71 -22.87
CA ILE A 123 -33.33 21.21 -21.54
C ILE A 123 -33.24 19.69 -21.53
N GLY A 124 -34.27 19.00 -22.06
CA GLY A 124 -34.29 17.54 -22.12
C GLY A 124 -33.12 16.96 -22.94
N THR A 125 -32.85 17.54 -24.09
CA THR A 125 -31.72 17.14 -24.95
C THR A 125 -30.38 17.38 -24.25
N SER A 126 -30.25 18.52 -23.56
CA SER A 126 -29.03 18.85 -22.80
C SER A 126 -28.77 17.86 -21.66
N ILE A 127 -29.78 17.50 -20.90
CA ILE A 127 -29.72 16.49 -19.84
C ILE A 127 -29.26 15.15 -20.41
N PHE A 128 -29.84 14.73 -21.52
CA PHE A 128 -29.46 13.48 -22.17
C PHE A 128 -28.02 13.48 -22.65
N LEU A 129 -27.58 14.50 -23.38
CA LEU A 129 -26.23 14.60 -23.94
C LEU A 129 -25.17 14.70 -22.84
N ILE A 130 -25.35 15.59 -21.85
CA ILE A 130 -24.42 15.76 -20.76
C ILE A 130 -24.40 14.52 -19.86
N GLY A 131 -25.59 13.92 -19.61
CA GLY A 131 -25.68 12.68 -18.83
C GLY A 131 -24.95 11.52 -19.48
N ALA A 132 -25.17 11.29 -20.77
CA ALA A 132 -24.52 10.25 -21.54
C ALA A 132 -22.99 10.47 -21.62
N SER A 133 -22.56 11.69 -21.97
CA SER A 133 -21.13 12.04 -22.07
C SER A 133 -20.41 11.91 -20.75
N THR A 134 -20.99 12.41 -19.67
CA THR A 134 -20.41 12.34 -18.32
C THR A 134 -20.33 10.90 -17.82
N THR A 135 -21.37 10.09 -18.08
CA THR A 135 -21.33 8.67 -17.73
C THR A 135 -20.29 7.92 -18.54
N TYR A 136 -20.13 8.25 -19.83
CA TYR A 136 -19.08 7.66 -20.67
C TYR A 136 -17.68 8.01 -20.17
N LEU A 137 -17.42 9.26 -19.74
CA LEU A 137 -16.14 9.69 -19.16
C LEU A 137 -15.73 8.85 -17.94
N ARG A 138 -16.68 8.33 -17.17
CA ARG A 138 -16.38 7.49 -15.99
C ARG A 138 -15.75 6.13 -16.34
N PHE A 139 -15.85 5.66 -17.57
CA PHE A 139 -15.17 4.43 -18.01
C PHE A 139 -13.66 4.62 -18.22
N PHE A 140 -13.18 5.85 -18.34
CA PHE A 140 -11.75 6.12 -18.47
C PHE A 140 -11.02 5.85 -17.14
N PRO A 141 -9.95 5.01 -17.13
CA PRO A 141 -9.27 4.59 -15.90
C PRO A 141 -8.79 5.75 -15.04
N ASN A 142 -8.23 6.81 -15.66
CA ASN A 142 -7.72 7.97 -14.96
C ASN A 142 -8.83 8.77 -14.24
N ILE A 143 -9.97 8.93 -14.90
CA ILE A 143 -11.14 9.64 -14.34
C ILE A 143 -11.74 8.80 -13.21
N LYS A 144 -11.97 7.52 -13.46
CA LYS A 144 -12.49 6.58 -12.47
C LYS A 144 -11.60 6.50 -11.22
N LYS A 145 -10.28 6.49 -11.40
CA LYS A 145 -9.34 6.39 -10.27
C LYS A 145 -9.30 7.65 -9.42
N ASN A 146 -9.33 8.86 -10.02
CA ASN A 146 -9.01 10.11 -9.33
C ASN A 146 -10.21 11.05 -9.12
N TYR A 147 -11.20 11.03 -10.02
CA TYR A 147 -12.24 12.05 -10.11
C TYR A 147 -13.66 11.50 -10.14
N ASP A 148 -13.86 10.17 -9.97
CA ASP A 148 -15.18 9.53 -10.08
C ASP A 148 -16.25 10.21 -9.21
N TYR A 149 -15.88 10.54 -7.96
CA TYR A 149 -16.77 11.26 -7.05
C TYR A 149 -17.11 12.67 -7.54
N GLY A 150 -16.13 13.41 -8.06
CA GLY A 150 -16.35 14.75 -8.61
C GLY A 150 -17.28 14.72 -9.84
N VAL A 151 -17.12 13.73 -10.70
CA VAL A 151 -17.96 13.52 -11.89
C VAL A 151 -19.40 13.15 -11.50
N LEU A 152 -19.60 12.33 -10.46
CA LEU A 152 -20.92 12.03 -9.91
C LEU A 152 -21.61 13.29 -9.36
N VAL A 153 -20.87 14.09 -8.59
CA VAL A 153 -21.38 15.35 -8.03
C VAL A 153 -21.72 16.35 -9.15
N PHE A 154 -20.89 16.42 -10.19
CA PHE A 154 -21.15 17.22 -11.37
C PHE A 154 -22.49 16.83 -12.03
N LEU A 155 -22.66 15.53 -12.31
CA LEU A 155 -23.87 15.02 -12.94
C LEU A 155 -25.13 15.30 -12.11
N LEU A 156 -25.04 15.03 -10.80
CA LEU A 156 -26.14 15.29 -9.86
C LEU A 156 -26.50 16.79 -9.84
N THR A 157 -25.50 17.66 -9.69
CA THR A 157 -25.69 19.10 -9.56
C THR A 157 -26.19 19.72 -10.84
N PHE A 158 -25.65 19.32 -12.00
CA PHE A 158 -26.08 19.76 -13.29
C PHE A 158 -27.56 19.45 -13.53
N ASN A 159 -27.98 18.18 -13.34
CA ASN A 159 -29.37 17.77 -13.49
C ASN A 159 -30.31 18.53 -12.56
N LEU A 160 -29.86 18.67 -11.29
CA LEU A 160 -30.70 19.32 -10.28
C LEU A 160 -30.90 20.80 -10.54
N ILE A 161 -29.90 21.52 -11.02
CA ILE A 161 -30.02 22.95 -11.40
C ILE A 161 -30.86 23.06 -12.67
N THR A 162 -30.56 22.27 -13.70
CA THR A 162 -31.17 22.34 -15.02
C THR A 162 -32.65 21.97 -14.98
N VAL A 163 -33.03 20.94 -14.18
CA VAL A 163 -34.45 20.60 -14.00
C VAL A 163 -35.20 21.66 -13.17
N SER A 164 -34.53 22.16 -12.10
CA SER A 164 -35.15 23.22 -11.27
C SER A 164 -35.37 24.51 -12.04
N SER A 165 -34.50 24.83 -13.01
CA SER A 165 -34.57 26.06 -13.82
C SER A 165 -35.86 26.20 -14.58
N TYR A 166 -36.50 25.08 -14.97
CA TYR A 166 -37.72 25.10 -15.73
C TYR A 166 -38.93 25.69 -14.96
N ARG A 167 -38.94 25.58 -13.61
CA ARG A 167 -40.08 25.99 -12.76
C ARG A 167 -39.82 27.12 -11.79
N VAL A 168 -38.55 27.49 -11.60
CA VAL A 168 -38.14 28.51 -10.59
C VAL A 168 -37.62 29.74 -11.31
N ASP A 169 -38.25 30.90 -11.06
CA ASP A 169 -37.88 32.16 -11.70
C ASP A 169 -36.50 32.71 -11.22
N ASP A 170 -36.16 32.48 -9.95
CA ASP A 170 -34.89 32.95 -9.34
C ASP A 170 -33.84 31.85 -9.19
N ILE A 171 -33.37 31.23 -10.29
CA ILE A 171 -32.41 30.15 -10.31
C ILE A 171 -31.07 30.54 -9.72
N LEU A 172 -30.62 31.78 -9.96
CA LEU A 172 -29.40 32.35 -9.42
C LEU A 172 -29.37 32.32 -7.90
N LYS A 173 -30.50 32.71 -7.26
CA LYS A 173 -30.61 32.72 -5.80
C LYS A 173 -30.51 31.31 -5.20
N VAL A 174 -31.24 30.35 -5.80
CA VAL A 174 -31.22 28.96 -5.33
C VAL A 174 -29.88 28.31 -5.53
N THR A 175 -29.26 28.48 -6.70
CA THR A 175 -27.93 27.89 -7.00
C THR A 175 -26.82 28.51 -6.13
N ARG A 176 -26.82 29.84 -5.96
CA ARG A 176 -25.87 30.54 -5.08
C ARG A 176 -25.99 30.05 -3.65
N GLY A 177 -27.23 29.89 -3.13
CA GLY A 177 -27.46 29.35 -1.79
C GLY A 177 -26.93 27.92 -1.63
N ARG A 178 -27.09 27.04 -2.64
CA ARG A 178 -26.52 25.68 -2.63
C ARG A 178 -25.00 25.69 -2.63
N VAL A 179 -24.38 26.49 -3.50
CA VAL A 179 -22.91 26.61 -3.56
C VAL A 179 -22.36 27.09 -2.23
N TYR A 180 -22.96 28.08 -1.60
CA TYR A 180 -22.55 28.56 -0.27
C TYR A 180 -22.71 27.47 0.80
N ALA A 181 -23.84 26.76 0.84
CA ALA A 181 -24.05 25.69 1.81
C ALA A 181 -23.03 24.56 1.64
N ILE A 182 -22.72 24.16 0.40
CA ILE A 182 -21.67 23.15 0.11
C ILE A 182 -20.28 23.68 0.51
N ALA A 183 -19.97 24.95 0.25
CA ALA A 183 -18.71 25.55 0.61
C ALA A 183 -18.54 25.60 2.15
N ILE A 184 -19.58 25.97 2.90
CA ILE A 184 -19.60 25.95 4.36
C ILE A 184 -19.41 24.51 4.87
N GLY A 185 -20.18 23.54 4.38
CA GLY A 185 -20.07 22.15 4.79
C GLY A 185 -18.67 21.57 4.51
N SER A 186 -18.11 21.84 3.33
CA SER A 186 -16.76 21.42 2.95
C SER A 186 -15.70 22.13 3.80
N GLY A 187 -15.86 23.40 4.08
CA GLY A 187 -14.98 24.20 4.95
C GLY A 187 -14.93 23.63 6.37
N VAL A 188 -16.09 23.34 6.97
CA VAL A 188 -16.19 22.70 8.27
C VAL A 188 -15.47 21.34 8.26
N CYS A 189 -15.69 20.50 7.25
CA CYS A 189 -15.01 19.19 7.13
C CYS A 189 -13.49 19.35 7.08
N ILE A 190 -12.99 20.27 6.27
CA ILE A 190 -11.55 20.52 6.10
C ILE A 190 -10.95 21.04 7.40
N LEU A 191 -11.58 22.04 8.05
CA LEU A 191 -11.10 22.57 9.32
C LEU A 191 -11.08 21.48 10.41
N MET A 192 -12.15 20.72 10.55
CA MET A 192 -12.22 19.62 11.52
C MET A 192 -11.18 18.53 11.24
N SER A 193 -10.92 18.22 9.98
CA SER A 193 -10.00 17.17 9.60
C SER A 193 -8.53 17.57 9.73
N LEU A 194 -8.18 18.85 9.49
CA LEU A 194 -6.81 19.34 9.55
C LEU A 194 -6.38 19.80 10.95
N PHE A 195 -7.29 20.40 11.73
CA PHE A 195 -6.92 21.04 13.00
C PHE A 195 -7.30 20.24 14.25
N ILE A 196 -8.35 19.40 14.18
CA ILE A 196 -8.79 18.61 15.32
C ILE A 196 -8.31 17.17 15.18
N PHE A 197 -7.23 16.81 15.89
CA PHE A 197 -6.61 15.47 15.88
C PHE A 197 -6.47 14.90 14.46
N PRO A 198 -5.65 15.50 13.60
CA PRO A 198 -5.54 15.06 12.22
C PRO A 198 -5.01 13.63 12.09
N ASN A 199 -5.67 12.83 11.27
CA ASN A 199 -5.19 11.52 10.84
C ASN A 199 -4.60 11.66 9.44
N TRP A 200 -3.31 11.40 9.30
CA TRP A 200 -2.61 11.56 8.03
C TRP A 200 -2.55 10.24 7.25
N SER A 201 -3.02 10.23 6.01
CA SER A 201 -2.93 9.07 5.12
C SER A 201 -1.47 8.66 4.85
N GLY A 202 -0.57 9.64 4.78
CA GLY A 202 0.86 9.37 4.62
C GLY A 202 1.45 8.59 5.80
N GLU A 203 1.05 8.91 7.02
CA GLU A 203 1.45 8.20 8.24
C GLU A 203 0.83 6.80 8.29
N ASP A 204 -0.43 6.66 7.90
CA ASP A 204 -1.09 5.35 7.82
C ASP A 204 -0.40 4.42 6.80
N LEU A 205 0.02 4.94 5.63
CA LEU A 205 0.77 4.17 4.64
C LEU A 205 2.15 3.77 5.15
N HIS A 206 2.83 4.68 5.85
CA HIS A 206 4.11 4.43 6.48
C HIS A 206 4.02 3.30 7.53
N ASN A 207 3.09 3.39 8.47
CA ASN A 207 2.88 2.40 9.51
C ASN A 207 2.41 1.06 8.95
N SER A 208 1.54 1.08 7.93
CA SER A 208 1.10 -0.13 7.22
C SER A 208 2.27 -0.85 6.55
N THR A 209 3.22 -0.12 5.95
CA THR A 209 4.40 -0.72 5.33
C THR A 209 5.30 -1.39 6.38
N VAL A 210 5.51 -0.75 7.52
CA VAL A 210 6.24 -1.34 8.66
C VAL A 210 5.59 -2.62 9.13
N SER A 211 4.28 -2.60 9.41
CA SER A 211 3.53 -3.77 9.89
C SER A 211 3.57 -4.94 8.90
N LYS A 212 3.60 -4.67 7.59
CA LYS A 212 3.72 -5.71 6.55
C LYS A 212 5.07 -6.40 6.59
N ILE A 213 6.17 -5.66 6.74
CA ILE A 213 7.51 -6.22 6.85
C ILE A 213 7.62 -7.08 8.11
N GLU A 214 7.14 -6.60 9.25
CA GLU A 214 7.10 -7.35 10.51
C GLU A 214 6.21 -8.59 10.43
N GLY A 215 5.08 -8.50 9.72
CA GLY A 215 4.19 -9.64 9.50
C GLY A 215 4.87 -10.74 8.68
N LEU A 216 5.59 -10.37 7.61
CA LEU A 216 6.35 -11.32 6.77
C LEU A 216 7.49 -11.96 7.56
N ALA A 217 8.23 -11.19 8.38
CA ALA A 217 9.29 -11.71 9.24
C ALA A 217 8.76 -12.80 10.18
N ARG A 218 7.66 -12.51 10.90
CA ARG A 218 6.99 -13.48 11.79
C ARG A 218 6.47 -14.72 11.05
N SER A 219 5.93 -14.54 9.82
CA SER A 219 5.44 -15.67 9.04
C SER A 219 6.54 -16.63 8.62
N ILE A 220 7.72 -16.12 8.22
CA ILE A 220 8.87 -16.98 7.84
C ILE A 220 9.39 -17.75 9.04
N GLU A 221 9.59 -17.07 10.16
CA GLU A 221 10.04 -17.67 11.42
C GLU A 221 9.11 -18.80 11.84
N ALA A 222 7.80 -18.53 11.89
CA ALA A 222 6.80 -19.52 12.25
C ALA A 222 6.72 -20.70 11.25
N CYS A 223 6.93 -20.46 9.93
CA CYS A 223 7.00 -21.54 8.95
C CYS A 223 8.16 -22.49 9.21
N VAL A 224 9.34 -21.94 9.55
CA VAL A 224 10.53 -22.77 9.80
C VAL A 224 10.40 -23.52 11.13
N ASP A 225 9.89 -22.86 12.15
CA ASP A 225 9.63 -23.51 13.44
C ASP A 225 8.62 -24.66 13.27
N LYS A 226 7.51 -24.46 12.56
CA LYS A 226 6.51 -25.49 12.27
C LYS A 226 7.08 -26.66 11.43
N TYR A 227 8.06 -26.37 10.51
CA TYR A 227 8.68 -27.40 9.68
C TYR A 227 9.60 -28.33 10.46
N PHE A 228 10.38 -27.82 11.42
CA PHE A 228 11.38 -28.58 12.17
C PHE A 228 10.89 -29.12 13.50
N ASN A 229 9.88 -28.52 14.11
CA ASN A 229 9.30 -28.96 15.37
C ASN A 229 8.05 -29.78 15.10
N ASP A 230 8.19 -31.12 15.20
CA ASP A 230 7.09 -32.08 15.08
C ASP A 230 6.33 -32.24 16.42
N GLU A 231 6.23 -31.23 17.23
CA GLU A 231 5.35 -31.31 18.38
C GLU A 231 3.91 -31.35 17.84
N GLU A 232 3.32 -32.52 17.90
CA GLU A 232 1.88 -32.75 17.86
C GLU A 232 1.24 -31.87 18.92
N GLN A 233 0.98 -30.64 18.59
CA GLN A 233 0.01 -29.84 19.31
C GLN A 233 -1.38 -30.36 18.88
N ASP A 234 -1.73 -31.56 19.38
CA ASP A 234 -3.13 -31.98 19.60
C ASP A 234 -3.76 -31.10 20.71
N LEU A 235 -3.51 -29.79 20.67
CA LEU A 235 -4.36 -28.84 21.35
C LEU A 235 -5.53 -28.62 20.38
N GLU A 236 -6.72 -29.04 20.82
CA GLU A 236 -8.01 -28.71 20.23
C GLU A 236 -7.98 -27.23 19.81
N ILE A 237 -7.51 -26.99 18.56
CA ILE A 237 -7.60 -25.67 17.94
C ILE A 237 -9.08 -25.51 17.68
N ASP A 238 -9.72 -24.66 18.48
CA ASP A 238 -11.07 -24.17 18.26
C ASP A 238 -11.10 -23.75 16.75
N ASP A 239 -11.89 -24.47 15.97
CA ASP A 239 -11.99 -24.44 14.50
C ASP A 239 -12.33 -23.04 13.94
N THR A 240 -12.26 -22.00 14.79
CA THR A 240 -12.61 -20.61 14.50
C THR A 240 -11.43 -19.65 14.41
N THR A 241 -10.19 -20.09 14.73
CA THR A 241 -9.01 -19.19 14.67
C THR A 241 -8.19 -19.47 13.40
N GLU A 242 -8.20 -18.50 12.46
CA GLU A 242 -7.32 -18.53 11.29
C GLU A 242 -5.85 -18.66 11.72
N ASP A 243 -5.06 -19.49 11.03
CA ASP A 243 -3.62 -19.66 11.27
C ASP A 243 -2.92 -18.28 11.25
N PRO A 244 -2.19 -17.90 12.33
CA PRO A 244 -1.50 -16.62 12.40
C PRO A 244 -0.48 -16.43 11.27
N ILE A 245 0.12 -17.50 10.75
CA ILE A 245 1.01 -17.45 9.58
C ILE A 245 0.23 -16.96 8.37
N TYR A 246 -0.94 -17.55 8.11
CA TYR A 246 -1.83 -17.19 7.02
C TYR A 246 -2.30 -15.74 7.13
N THR A 247 -2.76 -15.32 8.31
CA THR A 247 -3.27 -13.96 8.54
C THR A 247 -2.22 -12.89 8.26
N ASN A 248 -0.96 -13.11 8.66
CA ASN A 248 0.12 -12.16 8.48
C ASN A 248 0.47 -11.93 7.00
N TYR A 249 0.68 -12.99 6.20
CA TYR A 249 1.02 -12.80 4.78
C TYR A 249 -0.18 -12.39 3.93
N LYS A 250 -1.41 -12.84 4.26
CA LYS A 250 -2.65 -12.43 3.60
C LYS A 250 -2.84 -10.91 3.65
N ALA A 251 -2.59 -10.30 4.83
CA ALA A 251 -2.64 -8.85 4.98
C ALA A 251 -1.70 -8.11 4.01
N VAL A 252 -0.56 -8.72 3.64
CA VAL A 252 0.36 -8.15 2.65
C VAL A 252 -0.17 -8.34 1.24
N LEU A 253 -0.65 -9.52 0.88
CA LEU A 253 -1.10 -9.86 -0.47
C LEU A 253 -2.33 -9.03 -0.89
N ASP A 254 -3.28 -8.87 0.02
CA ASP A 254 -4.55 -8.17 -0.25
C ASP A 254 -4.40 -6.63 -0.18
N SER A 255 -3.23 -6.12 0.19
CA SER A 255 -3.02 -4.69 0.46
C SER A 255 -3.00 -3.78 -0.78
N LYS A 256 -2.92 -4.30 -2.00
CA LYS A 256 -2.66 -3.50 -3.22
C LYS A 256 -3.63 -2.34 -3.41
N SER A 257 -4.93 -2.62 -3.37
CA SER A 257 -5.97 -1.60 -3.61
C SER A 257 -6.01 -0.57 -2.48
N THR A 258 -5.80 -1.02 -1.24
CA THR A 258 -5.75 -0.17 -0.06
C THR A 258 -4.55 0.76 -0.11
N ASP A 259 -3.34 0.23 -0.38
CA ASP A 259 -2.11 1.01 -0.51
C ASP A 259 -2.21 2.08 -1.59
N GLU A 260 -2.73 1.73 -2.78
CA GLU A 260 -2.94 2.69 -3.86
C GLU A 260 -3.94 3.79 -3.48
N THR A 261 -4.97 3.45 -2.71
CA THR A 261 -5.98 4.40 -2.24
C THR A 261 -5.41 5.34 -1.19
N ILE A 262 -4.72 4.80 -0.17
CA ILE A 262 -4.09 5.60 0.88
C ILE A 262 -2.99 6.50 0.28
N ALA A 263 -2.17 5.98 -0.63
CA ALA A 263 -1.12 6.75 -1.31
C ALA A 263 -1.69 7.92 -2.13
N ARG A 264 -2.85 7.71 -2.78
CA ARG A 264 -3.57 8.78 -3.48
C ARG A 264 -4.06 9.85 -2.50
N HIS A 265 -4.67 9.46 -1.37
CA HIS A 265 -5.09 10.40 -0.35
C HIS A 265 -3.91 11.18 0.24
N ALA A 266 -2.79 10.51 0.51
CA ALA A 266 -1.56 11.14 0.96
C ALA A 266 -1.01 12.19 -0.03
N SER A 267 -1.26 12.01 -1.32
CA SER A 267 -0.85 13.00 -2.33
C SER A 267 -1.61 14.32 -2.27
N TRP A 268 -2.79 14.36 -1.63
CA TRP A 268 -3.62 15.54 -1.42
C TRP A 268 -3.29 16.27 -0.11
N GLU A 269 -2.50 15.68 0.75
CA GLU A 269 -2.14 16.27 2.04
C GLU A 269 -1.24 17.51 1.86
N PRO A 270 -1.52 18.60 2.61
CA PRO A 270 -0.74 19.83 2.52
C PRO A 270 0.66 19.60 3.11
N ARG A 271 1.69 20.09 2.44
CA ARG A 271 3.10 19.93 2.81
C ARG A 271 3.45 20.47 4.20
N LEU A 272 2.69 21.45 4.69
CA LEU A 272 2.96 22.17 5.95
C LEU A 272 2.67 21.33 7.21
N PHE A 273 1.79 20.35 7.14
CA PHE A 273 1.25 19.68 8.33
C PHE A 273 1.62 18.19 8.41
N SER A 274 1.85 17.52 7.28
CA SER A 274 1.89 16.05 7.21
C SER A 274 3.28 15.42 7.26
N TRP A 275 4.33 16.13 6.84
CA TRP A 275 5.64 15.51 6.67
C TRP A 275 6.77 16.48 7.06
N ARG A 276 7.68 16.01 7.93
CA ARG A 276 8.82 16.82 8.42
C ARG A 276 9.84 17.19 7.35
N CYS A 277 9.78 16.59 6.17
CA CYS A 277 10.67 16.93 5.06
C CYS A 277 10.09 18.01 4.17
N ARG A 278 10.94 18.89 3.67
CA ARG A 278 10.64 19.96 2.69
C ARG A 278 10.02 19.44 1.38
N ASN A 279 10.14 18.16 1.10
CA ASN A 279 9.64 17.52 -0.11
C ASN A 279 8.25 16.88 0.07
N LYS A 280 7.53 16.71 -1.04
CA LYS A 280 6.24 16.01 -1.08
C LYS A 280 6.41 14.57 -0.58
N PHE A 281 5.41 14.05 0.16
CA PHE A 281 5.37 12.65 0.60
C PHE A 281 5.61 11.69 -0.58
N PRO A 282 6.57 10.76 -0.50
CA PRO A 282 6.97 9.90 -1.61
C PRO A 282 6.03 8.70 -1.79
N SER A 283 4.74 8.97 -1.97
CA SER A 283 3.67 7.95 -2.04
C SER A 283 3.93 6.89 -3.10
N GLN A 284 4.52 7.26 -4.25
CA GLN A 284 4.84 6.30 -5.32
C GLN A 284 5.92 5.31 -4.91
N GLN A 285 6.88 5.74 -4.10
CA GLN A 285 7.93 4.85 -3.61
C GLN A 285 7.38 3.84 -2.60
N TYR A 286 6.46 4.25 -1.73
CA TYR A 286 5.75 3.33 -0.84
C TYR A 286 4.93 2.29 -1.61
N ILE A 287 4.28 2.67 -2.73
CA ILE A 287 3.56 1.73 -3.60
C ILE A 287 4.52 0.70 -4.20
N LYS A 288 5.72 1.11 -4.63
CA LYS A 288 6.74 0.21 -5.18
C LYS A 288 7.22 -0.78 -4.11
N VAL A 289 7.60 -0.30 -2.92
CA VAL A 289 7.96 -1.15 -1.78
C VAL A 289 6.83 -2.15 -1.49
N GLY A 290 5.57 -1.69 -1.41
CA GLY A 290 4.41 -2.57 -1.23
C GLY A 290 4.28 -3.62 -2.34
N GLY A 291 4.64 -3.29 -3.59
CA GLY A 291 4.71 -4.22 -4.72
C GLY A 291 5.74 -5.32 -4.49
N ILE A 292 6.95 -4.95 -4.09
CA ILE A 292 8.05 -5.89 -3.83
C ILE A 292 7.75 -6.75 -2.60
N LEU A 293 7.17 -6.18 -1.53
CA LEU A 293 6.74 -6.95 -0.36
C LEU A 293 5.68 -8.01 -0.72
N ARG A 294 4.77 -7.73 -1.66
CA ARG A 294 3.82 -8.75 -2.17
C ARG A 294 4.53 -9.87 -2.92
N HIS A 295 5.53 -9.53 -3.75
CA HIS A 295 6.34 -10.56 -4.43
C HIS A 295 7.14 -11.41 -3.43
N PHE A 296 7.67 -10.81 -2.37
CA PHE A 296 8.27 -11.54 -1.27
C PHE A 296 7.23 -12.41 -0.54
N GLY A 297 6.03 -11.89 -0.30
CA GLY A 297 4.90 -12.61 0.29
C GLY A 297 4.52 -13.87 -0.48
N TYR A 298 4.59 -13.87 -1.83
CA TYR A 298 4.36 -15.09 -2.62
C TYR A 298 5.39 -16.19 -2.35
N ALA A 299 6.65 -15.85 -2.06
CA ALA A 299 7.64 -16.83 -1.64
C ALA A 299 7.32 -17.41 -0.26
N VAL A 300 6.82 -16.57 0.67
CA VAL A 300 6.36 -17.03 1.99
C VAL A 300 5.14 -17.95 1.88
N VAL A 301 4.19 -17.66 0.99
CA VAL A 301 3.05 -18.56 0.70
C VAL A 301 3.51 -19.91 0.21
N ALA A 302 4.47 -19.93 -0.75
CA ALA A 302 5.03 -21.16 -1.25
C ALA A 302 5.74 -21.94 -0.15
N LEU A 303 6.49 -21.26 0.73
CA LEU A 303 7.16 -21.86 1.88
C LEU A 303 6.13 -22.47 2.86
N HIS A 304 5.06 -21.74 3.19
CA HIS A 304 3.99 -22.25 4.04
C HIS A 304 3.30 -23.48 3.43
N GLY A 305 3.05 -23.46 2.13
CA GLY A 305 2.50 -24.63 1.41
C GLY A 305 3.36 -25.89 1.52
N THR A 306 4.69 -25.78 1.59
CA THR A 306 5.57 -26.95 1.82
C THR A 306 5.51 -27.45 3.26
N VAL A 307 5.18 -26.60 4.22
CA VAL A 307 5.01 -27.01 5.63
C VAL A 307 3.72 -27.78 5.84
N GLU A 308 2.67 -27.44 5.09
CA GLU A 308 1.36 -28.11 5.18
C GLU A 308 1.28 -29.41 4.38
N THR A 309 2.28 -29.71 3.55
CA THR A 309 2.29 -30.93 2.74
C THR A 309 2.45 -32.17 3.63
N GLU A 310 1.62 -33.20 3.41
CA GLU A 310 1.70 -34.47 4.14
C GLU A 310 3.01 -35.24 3.84
N ILE A 311 3.59 -35.02 2.67
CA ILE A 311 4.83 -35.68 2.25
C ILE A 311 6.01 -34.95 2.89
N ARG A 312 6.46 -35.46 4.02
CA ARG A 312 7.62 -34.91 4.75
C ARG A 312 8.83 -35.82 4.64
N THR A 313 10.00 -35.22 4.53
CA THR A 313 11.29 -35.91 4.64
C THR A 313 11.43 -36.56 6.01
N SER A 314 12.15 -37.68 6.11
CA SER A 314 12.40 -38.38 7.36
C SER A 314 13.02 -37.45 8.43
N LYS A 315 12.63 -37.63 9.70
CA LYS A 315 13.06 -36.77 10.83
C LYS A 315 14.58 -36.68 10.96
N SER A 316 15.28 -37.80 10.71
CA SER A 316 16.74 -37.87 10.77
C SER A 316 17.42 -36.95 9.74
N VAL A 317 16.89 -36.91 8.51
CA VAL A 317 17.41 -36.04 7.44
C VAL A 317 17.08 -34.59 7.70
N ARG A 318 15.88 -34.25 8.18
CA ARG A 318 15.49 -32.88 8.55
C ARG A 318 16.38 -32.29 9.61
N LEU A 319 16.71 -33.08 10.66
CA LEU A 319 17.57 -32.63 11.76
C LEU A 319 18.98 -32.24 11.32
N LEU A 320 19.53 -32.83 10.26
CA LEU A 320 20.83 -32.46 9.72
C LEU A 320 20.87 -31.02 9.16
N PHE A 321 19.74 -30.53 8.66
CA PHE A 321 19.64 -29.20 8.06
C PHE A 321 18.94 -28.18 8.98
N LYS A 322 18.52 -28.60 10.20
CA LYS A 322 17.80 -27.75 11.14
C LYS A 322 18.61 -26.49 11.48
N ASP A 323 19.83 -26.65 11.96
CA ASP A 323 20.64 -25.54 12.46
C ASP A 323 21.01 -24.52 11.36
N PRO A 324 21.47 -24.92 10.15
CA PRO A 324 21.73 -23.98 9.07
C PRO A 324 20.47 -23.25 8.58
N CYS A 325 19.33 -23.93 8.52
CA CYS A 325 18.05 -23.30 8.11
C CYS A 325 17.59 -22.29 9.17
N ILE A 326 17.61 -22.64 10.46
CA ILE A 326 17.23 -21.73 11.54
C ILE A 326 18.16 -20.51 11.57
N ARG A 327 19.48 -20.70 11.38
CA ARG A 327 20.44 -19.60 11.32
C ARG A 327 20.13 -18.66 10.16
N LEU A 328 19.88 -19.21 8.95
CA LEU A 328 19.52 -18.41 7.79
C LEU A 328 18.23 -17.61 8.03
N VAL A 329 17.19 -18.26 8.58
CA VAL A 329 15.91 -17.58 8.86
C VAL A 329 16.06 -16.51 9.94
N SER A 330 16.88 -16.76 10.97
CA SER A 330 17.18 -15.76 11.99
C SER A 330 17.81 -14.49 11.37
N GLU A 331 18.76 -14.63 10.44
CA GLU A 331 19.34 -13.47 9.75
C GLU A 331 18.35 -12.79 8.78
N VAL A 332 17.49 -13.57 8.09
CA VAL A 332 16.39 -13.01 7.26
C VAL A 332 15.41 -12.21 8.11
N THR A 333 14.95 -12.78 9.23
CA THR A 333 14.01 -12.12 10.15
C THR A 333 14.63 -10.87 10.77
N LYS A 334 15.88 -10.94 11.21
CA LYS A 334 16.61 -9.80 11.75
C LYS A 334 16.76 -8.68 10.72
N SER A 335 17.11 -9.01 9.48
CA SER A 335 17.20 -8.03 8.40
C SER A 335 15.86 -7.37 8.09
N LEU A 336 14.76 -8.14 8.04
CA LEU A 336 13.42 -7.60 7.87
C LEU A 336 13.00 -6.68 9.03
N MET A 337 13.29 -7.08 10.28
CA MET A 337 12.98 -6.27 11.47
C MET A 337 13.79 -4.98 11.52
N GLU A 338 15.05 -5.01 11.07
CA GLU A 338 15.89 -3.83 10.97
C GLU A 338 15.41 -2.87 9.87
N LEU A 339 15.00 -3.41 8.72
CA LEU A 339 14.33 -2.62 7.67
C LEU A 339 13.03 -1.97 8.18
N ALA A 340 12.21 -2.72 8.91
CA ALA A 340 11.00 -2.20 9.54
C ALA A 340 11.31 -1.08 10.54
N GLY A 341 12.35 -1.27 11.37
CA GLY A 341 12.86 -0.29 12.32
C GLY A 341 13.42 0.97 11.64
N SER A 342 14.16 0.79 10.54
CA SER A 342 14.69 1.86 9.69
C SER A 342 13.56 2.74 9.13
N ILE A 343 12.53 2.13 8.55
CA ILE A 343 11.36 2.85 8.07
C ILE A 343 10.65 3.54 9.25
N ARG A 344 10.31 2.82 10.33
CA ARG A 344 9.61 3.34 11.50
C ARG A 344 10.27 4.58 12.08
N ASN A 345 11.60 4.56 12.23
CA ASN A 345 12.39 5.63 12.80
C ASN A 345 12.83 6.68 11.77
N ARG A 346 12.51 6.47 10.48
CA ARG A 346 12.93 7.34 9.38
C ARG A 346 14.45 7.54 9.34
N ARG A 347 15.20 6.46 9.57
CA ARG A 347 16.66 6.41 9.52
C ARG A 347 17.09 5.49 8.38
N ARG A 348 18.24 5.76 7.77
CA ARG A 348 18.82 4.85 6.79
C ARG A 348 19.51 3.71 7.52
N CYS A 349 19.27 2.48 7.09
CA CYS A 349 20.06 1.33 7.51
C CYS A 349 21.32 1.22 6.63
N SER A 350 22.34 0.52 7.13
CA SER A 350 23.51 0.17 6.33
C SER A 350 23.23 -1.16 5.61
N PRO A 351 22.99 -1.13 4.28
CA PRO A 351 22.67 -2.34 3.54
C PRO A 351 23.83 -3.33 3.49
N ASP A 352 25.06 -2.85 3.55
CA ASP A 352 26.26 -3.68 3.44
C ASP A 352 26.35 -4.69 4.59
N ILE A 353 26.05 -4.28 5.83
CA ILE A 353 26.09 -5.15 7.02
C ILE A 353 25.00 -6.22 6.96
N LEU A 354 23.79 -5.85 6.54
CA LEU A 354 22.65 -6.78 6.42
C LEU A 354 22.94 -7.87 5.37
N THR A 355 23.50 -7.46 4.23
CA THR A 355 23.81 -8.35 3.13
C THR A 355 24.96 -9.30 3.46
N GLU A 356 25.98 -8.86 4.17
CA GLU A 356 27.14 -9.67 4.55
C GLU A 356 26.75 -10.85 5.46
N ASN A 357 26.02 -10.59 6.54
CA ASN A 357 25.55 -11.63 7.46
C ASN A 357 24.63 -12.65 6.77
N LEU A 358 23.77 -12.17 5.89
CA LEU A 358 22.87 -13.00 5.10
C LEU A 358 23.65 -13.91 4.14
N HIS A 359 24.71 -13.40 3.50
CA HIS A 359 25.59 -14.19 2.63
C HIS A 359 26.37 -15.26 3.40
N LEU A 360 26.86 -14.95 4.60
CA LEU A 360 27.53 -15.92 5.45
C LEU A 360 26.59 -17.07 5.85
N ALA A 361 25.37 -16.77 6.27
CA ALA A 361 24.38 -17.79 6.61
C ALA A 361 23.98 -18.65 5.40
N LEU A 362 23.86 -18.04 4.21
CA LEU A 362 23.58 -18.75 2.96
C LEU A 362 24.74 -19.65 2.55
N GLN A 363 25.99 -19.20 2.75
CA GLN A 363 27.17 -20.02 2.47
C GLN A 363 27.27 -21.21 3.42
N ASP A 364 26.92 -21.06 4.69
CA ASP A 364 26.88 -22.15 5.67
C ASP A 364 25.86 -23.23 5.26
N LEU A 365 24.64 -22.83 4.88
CA LEU A 365 23.64 -23.74 4.33
C LEU A 365 24.12 -24.46 3.08
N ASN A 366 24.80 -23.77 2.15
CA ASN A 366 25.33 -24.34 0.92
C ASN A 366 26.49 -25.32 1.20
N THR A 367 27.35 -25.05 2.18
CA THR A 367 28.42 -25.97 2.59
C THR A 367 27.84 -27.24 3.20
N THR A 368 26.79 -27.12 4.02
CA THR A 368 26.07 -28.26 4.60
C THR A 368 25.40 -29.11 3.52
N LEU A 369 24.77 -28.50 2.52
CA LEU A 369 24.21 -29.22 1.34
C LEU A 369 25.29 -29.98 0.57
N LYS A 370 26.45 -29.38 0.37
CA LYS A 370 27.58 -30.01 -0.35
C LYS A 370 28.27 -31.12 0.46
N SER A 371 28.22 -31.07 1.79
CA SER A 371 28.84 -32.08 2.66
C SER A 371 28.06 -33.40 2.68
N GLN A 372 26.81 -33.43 2.20
CA GLN A 372 25.92 -34.60 2.20
C GLN A 372 25.51 -35.05 0.77
N PRO A 373 26.49 -35.30 -0.13
CA PRO A 373 26.15 -35.63 -1.52
C PRO A 373 25.36 -36.95 -1.66
N ARG A 374 25.52 -37.90 -0.72
CA ARG A 374 24.82 -39.19 -0.73
C ARG A 374 23.32 -39.12 -0.49
N LEU A 375 22.85 -38.07 0.17
CA LEU A 375 21.41 -37.83 0.37
C LEU A 375 20.72 -37.43 -0.96
N PHE A 376 21.50 -36.85 -1.87
CA PHE A 376 21.00 -36.29 -3.13
C PHE A 376 21.40 -37.10 -4.36
N ILE A 377 22.35 -38.07 -4.24
CA ILE A 377 22.86 -38.94 -5.32
C ILE A 377 22.59 -40.38 -4.93
N GLY A 378 21.51 -40.91 -4.75
CA GLY A 378 21.19 -42.32 -4.42
C GLY A 378 22.33 -43.35 -4.40
N PRO A 379 22.09 -44.58 -3.96
CA PRO A 379 23.12 -45.59 -3.92
C PRO A 379 23.63 -45.90 -5.35
N THR A 380 24.82 -45.46 -5.69
CA THR A 380 25.51 -45.87 -6.90
C THR A 380 25.79 -47.37 -6.82
N ASN A 381 24.96 -48.16 -7.48
CA ASN A 381 25.28 -49.56 -7.77
C ASN A 381 26.46 -49.62 -8.73
N GLY A 382 27.66 -49.86 -8.18
CA GLY A 382 28.82 -50.38 -8.90
C GLY A 382 29.57 -49.41 -9.84
N PRO A 383 30.88 -49.67 -10.07
CA PRO A 383 31.75 -48.73 -10.79
C PRO A 383 31.65 -48.75 -12.32
N ASN A 384 30.57 -49.26 -12.94
CA ASN A 384 30.55 -49.51 -14.40
C ASN A 384 29.39 -48.96 -15.21
N ASP A 385 28.48 -48.11 -14.67
CA ASP A 385 27.44 -47.51 -15.51
C ASP A 385 27.52 -45.96 -15.44
N MET A 386 28.43 -45.45 -16.27
CA MET A 386 28.36 -44.04 -16.69
C MET A 386 27.35 -43.92 -17.84
N PRO A 387 26.23 -43.25 -17.72
CA PRO A 387 25.38 -42.93 -18.85
C PRO A 387 26.13 -41.97 -19.78
N LYS A 388 26.44 -42.41 -20.97
CA LYS A 388 26.95 -41.57 -22.06
C LYS A 388 25.93 -40.48 -22.34
N MET A 389 26.31 -39.25 -22.07
CA MET A 389 25.59 -38.06 -22.50
C MET A 389 25.40 -38.08 -24.02
N PRO A 390 24.19 -37.86 -24.54
CA PRO A 390 23.99 -37.70 -25.98
C PRO A 390 24.62 -36.37 -26.41
N GLN A 391 25.58 -36.46 -27.33
CA GLN A 391 26.13 -35.26 -28.00
C GLN A 391 25.04 -34.63 -28.86
N PRO A 392 24.85 -33.32 -28.85
CA PRO A 392 23.93 -32.61 -29.73
C PRO A 392 24.48 -32.67 -31.17
N LYS A 393 23.72 -33.24 -32.09
CA LYS A 393 23.96 -33.15 -33.54
C LYS A 393 23.78 -31.69 -33.99
N PRO A 394 24.60 -31.23 -34.94
CA PRO A 394 24.46 -29.89 -35.48
C PRO A 394 23.24 -29.78 -36.39
N GLU A 395 22.22 -29.06 -35.99
CA GLU A 395 21.10 -28.73 -36.86
C GLU A 395 21.42 -27.58 -37.80
N LYS A 396 21.12 -27.80 -39.06
CA LYS A 396 21.27 -26.90 -40.20
C LYS A 396 20.36 -25.67 -40.02
N ARG A 397 20.95 -24.50 -40.21
CA ARG A 397 20.25 -23.24 -40.46
C ARG A 397 19.19 -23.40 -41.55
N LEU A 398 17.97 -23.04 -41.26
CA LEU A 398 17.00 -22.60 -42.25
C LEU A 398 16.54 -21.20 -41.88
N SER A 399 16.72 -20.36 -42.87
CA SER A 399 16.35 -18.94 -42.92
C SER A 399 14.84 -18.77 -42.94
N GLY A 400 14.36 -17.70 -42.26
CA GLY A 400 13.16 -16.98 -42.70
C GLY A 400 12.00 -16.96 -41.70
N SER A 401 11.78 -15.90 -41.07
CA SER A 401 10.65 -14.99 -41.19
C SER A 401 10.50 -14.07 -39.95
N LYS A 402 10.42 -12.80 -40.24
CA LYS A 402 10.19 -11.71 -39.30
C LYS A 402 8.77 -11.76 -38.80
N THR A 403 8.56 -11.72 -37.49
CA THR A 403 7.42 -11.01 -36.90
C THR A 403 7.84 -10.48 -35.54
N GLY A 404 7.70 -9.20 -35.40
CA GLY A 404 8.16 -8.43 -34.24
C GLY A 404 7.26 -8.64 -33.02
N SER A 405 7.89 -8.80 -31.89
CA SER A 405 7.29 -8.48 -30.60
C SER A 405 8.27 -7.62 -29.83
N ARG A 406 7.89 -6.37 -29.66
CA ARG A 406 8.61 -5.36 -28.90
C ARG A 406 8.64 -5.78 -27.43
N SER A 407 9.77 -6.24 -26.96
CA SER A 407 10.08 -6.21 -25.52
C SER A 407 10.65 -4.86 -25.16
N PHE A 408 9.87 -4.11 -24.45
CA PHE A 408 10.19 -2.83 -23.83
C PHE A 408 10.84 -3.11 -22.48
N PHE A 409 12.14 -3.01 -22.37
CA PHE A 409 12.87 -2.64 -21.15
C PHE A 409 14.38 -2.64 -21.46
N GLU A 410 14.81 -1.56 -22.11
CA GLU A 410 16.22 -1.20 -22.11
C GLU A 410 16.36 0.09 -21.30
N ARG A 411 16.76 -0.05 -20.04
CA ARG A 411 17.16 1.10 -19.23
C ARG A 411 18.68 1.10 -19.13
N LYS A 412 19.30 1.96 -19.91
CA LYS A 412 20.69 2.34 -19.71
C LYS A 412 20.84 2.94 -18.32
N SER A 413 21.58 2.30 -17.43
CA SER A 413 22.18 2.93 -16.27
C SER A 413 23.70 2.91 -16.46
N SER A 414 24.25 4.08 -16.68
CA SER A 414 25.66 4.36 -16.51
C SER A 414 25.87 4.79 -15.07
N VAL A 415 26.55 4.02 -14.27
CA VAL A 415 27.59 4.38 -13.30
C VAL A 415 27.97 3.09 -12.54
N GLY A 416 29.20 2.66 -12.72
CA GLY A 416 29.67 1.40 -12.19
C GLY A 416 29.80 1.40 -10.67
N ARG A 417 29.16 0.42 -10.11
CA ARG A 417 29.59 -0.29 -8.92
C ARG A 417 29.19 -1.73 -9.16
N GLU A 418 30.13 -2.60 -9.43
CA GLU A 418 29.86 -4.03 -9.53
C GLU A 418 29.37 -4.55 -8.17
N ARG A 419 28.06 -4.49 -7.94
CA ARG A 419 27.41 -5.31 -6.92
C ARG A 419 27.43 -6.74 -7.46
N LYS A 420 28.14 -7.64 -6.79
CA LYS A 420 28.00 -9.08 -6.98
C LYS A 420 26.57 -9.49 -6.62
N VAL A 421 25.67 -9.39 -7.60
CA VAL A 421 24.30 -9.89 -7.47
C VAL A 421 24.39 -11.39 -7.26
N LEU A 422 23.83 -11.91 -6.18
CA LEU A 422 23.51 -13.32 -6.02
C LEU A 422 22.53 -13.70 -7.13
N ARG A 423 23.07 -14.12 -8.26
CA ARG A 423 22.26 -14.58 -9.38
C ARG A 423 21.67 -15.95 -9.06
N PRO A 424 20.51 -16.29 -9.65
CA PRO A 424 19.76 -17.54 -9.44
C PRO A 424 20.47 -18.82 -9.89
N MET A 425 21.80 -18.82 -9.95
CA MET A 425 22.59 -20.01 -10.29
C MET A 425 22.56 -21.08 -9.20
N LEU A 426 22.39 -20.69 -7.92
CA LEU A 426 22.34 -21.64 -6.81
C LEU A 426 21.03 -22.45 -6.78
N SER A 427 19.91 -21.84 -7.11
CA SER A 427 18.62 -22.54 -7.19
C SER A 427 18.61 -23.55 -8.34
N LYS A 428 19.20 -23.22 -9.49
CA LYS A 428 19.33 -24.17 -10.62
C LYS A 428 20.26 -25.34 -10.30
N LEU A 429 21.37 -25.12 -9.59
CA LEU A 429 22.28 -26.18 -9.21
C LEU A 429 21.68 -27.13 -8.15
N ALA A 430 20.91 -26.59 -7.20
CA ALA A 430 20.22 -27.39 -6.18
C ALA A 430 19.10 -28.25 -6.82
N ILE A 431 18.36 -27.70 -7.78
CA ILE A 431 17.25 -28.40 -8.44
C ILE A 431 17.74 -29.49 -9.40
N THR A 432 18.84 -29.31 -10.10
CA THR A 432 19.36 -30.30 -11.07
C THR A 432 20.05 -31.50 -10.44
N SER A 433 20.35 -31.51 -9.14
CA SER A 433 20.96 -32.63 -8.43
C SER A 433 20.00 -33.52 -7.65
N LEU A 434 18.68 -33.31 -7.76
CA LEU A 434 17.68 -33.97 -6.94
C LEU A 434 16.94 -35.06 -7.69
N GLU A 435 17.51 -36.27 -7.72
CA GLU A 435 16.85 -37.47 -8.26
C GLU A 435 16.17 -38.38 -7.21
N PHE A 436 16.04 -37.95 -5.93
CA PHE A 436 15.50 -38.81 -4.88
C PHE A 436 14.21 -38.29 -4.24
N SER A 437 13.19 -39.15 -4.29
CA SER A 437 11.85 -38.87 -3.76
C SER A 437 11.81 -38.53 -2.24
N GLU A 438 12.75 -39.07 -1.46
CA GLU A 438 12.82 -38.81 -0.02
C GLU A 438 13.46 -37.48 0.39
N ALA A 439 14.40 -36.97 -0.42
CA ALA A 439 15.05 -35.70 -0.17
C ALA A 439 14.35 -34.52 -0.87
N LEU A 440 13.46 -34.80 -1.81
CA LEU A 440 12.78 -33.80 -2.63
C LEU A 440 12.00 -32.76 -1.81
N PRO A 441 11.21 -33.11 -0.77
CA PRO A 441 10.47 -32.12 0.01
C PRO A 441 11.40 -31.17 0.78
N LEU A 442 12.50 -31.69 1.33
CA LEU A 442 13.50 -30.85 2.01
C LEU A 442 14.20 -29.90 1.04
N ALA A 443 14.52 -30.40 -0.14
CA ALA A 443 15.16 -29.57 -1.15
C ALA A 443 14.24 -28.47 -1.67
N ALA A 444 12.95 -28.76 -1.85
CA ALA A 444 11.95 -27.76 -2.19
C ALA A 444 11.86 -26.67 -1.10
N PHE A 445 11.82 -27.09 0.16
CA PHE A 445 11.81 -26.17 1.31
C PHE A 445 13.06 -25.27 1.35
N VAL A 446 14.26 -25.87 1.21
CA VAL A 446 15.52 -25.12 1.16
C VAL A 446 15.59 -24.18 -0.05
N ALA A 447 15.15 -24.64 -1.21
CA ALA A 447 15.11 -23.81 -2.43
C ALA A 447 14.20 -22.57 -2.24
N LEU A 448 13.07 -22.72 -1.56
CA LEU A 448 12.17 -21.60 -1.24
C LEU A 448 12.76 -20.65 -0.19
N LEU A 449 13.53 -21.16 0.77
CA LEU A 449 14.28 -20.29 1.69
C LEU A 449 15.34 -19.46 0.94
N VAL A 450 16.05 -20.06 0.00
CA VAL A 450 17.02 -19.35 -0.85
C VAL A 450 16.31 -18.31 -1.73
N GLU A 451 15.12 -18.63 -2.25
CA GLU A 451 14.30 -17.65 -2.98
C GLU A 451 13.85 -16.48 -2.09
N CYS A 452 13.50 -16.74 -0.83
CA CYS A 452 13.20 -15.67 0.14
C CYS A 452 14.41 -14.74 0.32
N VAL A 453 15.63 -15.28 0.41
CA VAL A 453 16.85 -14.46 0.49
C VAL A 453 17.05 -13.61 -0.76
N ALA A 454 16.91 -14.19 -1.95
CA ALA A 454 17.05 -13.46 -3.21
C ALA A 454 16.02 -12.32 -3.36
N ARG A 455 14.81 -12.52 -2.83
CA ARG A 455 13.78 -11.48 -2.81
C ARG A 455 14.01 -10.44 -1.74
N LEU A 456 14.63 -10.82 -0.61
CA LEU A 456 15.00 -9.89 0.46
C LEU A 456 16.03 -8.87 -0.03
N ASP A 457 17.00 -9.26 -0.87
CA ASP A 457 17.95 -8.32 -1.47
C ASP A 457 17.24 -7.20 -2.25
N ILE A 458 16.18 -7.56 -2.99
CA ILE A 458 15.36 -6.57 -3.71
C ILE A 458 14.58 -5.67 -2.74
N VAL A 459 14.10 -6.22 -1.61
CA VAL A 459 13.42 -5.42 -0.57
C VAL A 459 14.40 -4.43 0.05
N ILE A 460 15.63 -4.86 0.38
CA ILE A 460 16.69 -4.00 0.94
C ILE A 460 16.97 -2.83 0.00
N GLU A 461 17.19 -3.10 -1.29
CA GLU A 461 17.48 -2.08 -2.29
C GLU A 461 16.35 -1.04 -2.42
N GLU A 462 15.09 -1.50 -2.45
CA GLU A 462 13.96 -0.59 -2.61
C GLU A 462 13.65 0.21 -1.32
N VAL A 463 13.93 -0.35 -0.13
CA VAL A 463 13.82 0.38 1.14
C VAL A 463 14.93 1.42 1.26
N GLU A 464 16.15 1.13 0.80
CA GLU A 464 17.22 2.11 0.71
C GLU A 464 16.85 3.28 -0.21
N GLU A 465 16.28 2.99 -1.39
CA GLU A 465 15.79 4.00 -2.31
C GLU A 465 14.63 4.81 -1.71
N LEU A 466 13.71 4.16 -0.97
CA LEU A 466 12.70 4.86 -0.21
C LEU A 466 13.34 5.83 0.79
N GLY A 467 14.34 5.38 1.54
CA GLY A 467 15.07 6.21 2.51
C GLY A 467 15.73 7.42 1.86
N ARG A 468 16.30 7.24 0.66
CA ARG A 468 16.91 8.30 -0.14
C ARG A 468 15.88 9.33 -0.62
N VAL A 469 14.77 8.86 -1.19
CA VAL A 469 13.70 9.74 -1.73
C VAL A 469 12.92 10.44 -0.63
N ALA A 470 12.71 9.74 0.50
CA ALA A 470 12.03 10.28 1.68
C ALA A 470 12.92 11.15 2.57
N CYS A 471 14.20 11.33 2.22
CA CYS A 471 15.18 12.09 3.01
C CYS A 471 15.28 11.58 4.47
N PHE A 472 15.39 10.26 4.64
CA PHE A 472 15.63 9.68 5.97
C PHE A 472 17.00 10.12 6.49
N LYS A 473 17.11 10.31 7.80
CA LYS A 473 18.37 10.69 8.45
C LYS A 473 19.43 9.61 8.25
N GLU A 474 20.68 9.98 7.95
CA GLU A 474 21.79 9.04 7.94
C GLU A 474 22.12 8.58 9.36
N PHE A 475 22.44 7.30 9.50
CA PHE A 475 22.92 6.75 10.75
C PHE A 475 24.36 7.24 10.94
N LYS A 476 24.57 8.16 11.86
CA LYS A 476 25.91 8.49 12.38
C LYS A 476 26.12 7.70 13.64
N ASP A 477 27.06 6.78 13.60
CA ASP A 477 27.57 6.10 14.78
C ASP A 477 28.33 7.15 15.62
N GLY A 478 27.71 7.59 16.72
CA GLY A 478 28.27 8.60 17.63
C GLY A 478 27.62 9.98 17.52
N GLY A 479 26.67 10.25 18.39
CA GLY A 479 26.21 11.52 18.97
C GLY A 479 26.14 12.76 18.06
N ASP A 480 24.97 13.20 17.87
CA ASP A 480 24.43 14.49 17.43
C ASP A 480 23.63 14.45 16.13
N ASP A 481 22.33 14.73 16.29
CA ASP A 481 21.35 14.90 15.20
C ASP A 481 21.68 16.15 14.38
N VAL A 482 22.45 16.04 13.31
CA VAL A 482 22.64 17.14 12.34
C VAL A 482 21.64 16.98 11.20
N ILE A 483 20.68 17.88 11.13
CA ILE A 483 19.81 18.08 9.98
C ILE A 483 20.67 18.65 8.85
N LEU A 484 21.00 17.84 7.85
CA LEU A 484 21.61 18.36 6.61
C LEU A 484 20.50 19.01 5.76
N ASP A 485 20.43 20.34 5.80
CA ASP A 485 19.74 21.13 4.80
C ASP A 485 20.49 20.95 3.47
N VAL A 486 19.96 20.11 2.60
CA VAL A 486 20.43 20.04 1.21
C VAL A 486 19.87 21.25 0.47
N ASP A 487 20.63 22.33 0.52
CA ASP A 487 20.40 23.51 -0.31
C ASP A 487 20.69 23.15 -1.76
N SER A 488 19.63 23.09 -2.57
CA SER A 488 19.72 23.00 -4.02
C SER A 488 20.09 24.36 -4.59
N SER A 489 21.37 24.74 -4.51
CA SER A 489 21.90 25.84 -5.30
C SER A 489 22.54 25.32 -6.59
N SER A 490 21.71 25.36 -7.62
CA SER A 490 22.04 25.60 -9.04
C SER A 490 23.49 25.99 -9.37
N HIS A 491 24.01 25.29 -10.34
CA HIS A 491 24.97 25.72 -11.35
C HIS A 491 25.42 27.17 -11.28
N ARG A 492 26.65 27.37 -10.82
CA ARG A 492 27.53 28.43 -11.32
C ARG A 492 28.94 27.86 -11.46
N ARG A 493 29.29 27.47 -12.70
CA ARG A 493 30.66 27.29 -13.13
C ARG A 493 31.44 28.58 -12.84
N ARG A 494 32.35 28.54 -11.87
CA ARG A 494 33.45 29.50 -11.79
C ARG A 494 34.76 28.74 -11.98
N ARG A 495 35.37 28.95 -13.17
CA ARG A 495 36.77 28.67 -13.44
C ARG A 495 37.60 29.36 -12.37
N SER A 496 38.22 28.68 -11.47
CA SER A 496 39.34 29.19 -10.69
C SER A 496 40.64 28.82 -11.39
N ARG A 497 41.26 29.85 -11.88
CA ARG A 497 42.62 29.92 -12.42
C ARG A 497 43.56 29.64 -11.27
N THR A 498 44.39 28.61 -11.42
CA THR A 498 45.51 28.28 -10.52
C THR A 498 46.57 29.34 -10.69
N GLU A 499 46.82 30.16 -9.71
CA GLU A 499 48.08 30.91 -9.55
C GLU A 499 48.91 30.28 -8.43
N ILE A 500 50.06 29.77 -8.85
CA ILE A 500 51.14 29.28 -8.02
C ILE A 500 51.86 30.51 -7.51
N ASN A 501 51.93 30.71 -6.18
CA ASN A 501 52.87 31.65 -5.58
C ASN A 501 53.88 30.88 -4.75
N LEU A 502 55.14 30.94 -5.22
CA LEU A 502 56.37 30.59 -4.50
C LEU A 502 56.68 31.70 -3.47
N PRO A 503 57.38 31.34 -2.35
CA PRO A 503 57.77 32.32 -1.35
C PRO A 503 59.06 33.02 -1.72
N ASN A 504 59.10 34.33 -1.52
CA ASN A 504 60.33 35.10 -1.57
C ASN A 504 60.66 35.68 -0.21
N SER A 505 61.91 35.44 0.12
CA SER A 505 62.61 35.86 1.35
C SER A 505 63.09 37.32 1.25
N ALA A 506 63.17 37.93 2.40
CA ALA A 506 64.23 38.84 2.91
C ALA A 506 64.26 40.33 2.54
N SER A 507 64.31 41.03 3.62
CA SER A 507 65.17 42.15 4.04
C SER A 507 64.78 43.61 3.68
N ALA A 508 64.66 44.29 4.82
CA ALA A 508 65.33 45.52 5.21
C ALA A 508 64.98 46.81 4.48
N GLU A 509 64.32 47.69 5.08
CA GLU A 509 64.65 48.91 5.81
C GLU A 509 63.39 49.57 6.36
#